data_5c6291abc60638df887dcbde6c31e4ca
#
_entry.id   5c6291abc60638df887dcbde6c31e4ca
#
_cell.length_a   1.000
_cell.length_b   1.000
_cell.length_c   1.000
_cell.angle_alpha   90.00
_cell.angle_beta   90.00
_cell.angle_gamma   90.00
#
_symmetry.space_group_name_H-M   'P 1'
#
loop_
_entity.id
_entity.type
_entity.pdbx_description
1 polymer ?
#
loop_
_entity_poly.entity_id
_entity_poly.type
_entity_poly.pdbx_seq_one_letter_code
_entity_poly.pdbx_strand_id
1 'polypeptide(L)'
;MKPVIALVGRPNVGKSTLFNRLTKSRDAIVADFAGLTRDRHYGNGKQGKHEYIVIDTGGFEPDASSGIYREMAKQTQQAVAEADVVVFVVDARAGLSAQDHDIANYLRRLSKPCVLVANKAEGMVQGVQLAEFYELGLGEVYPVSAAHGQGIRGLVDLALAPLQLPDPDEAEAAADKGVIKLAVAGRPNVGKSTLINTWLGEERLVAFDMPGTTRDAITVPFERNGQRFELVDTAGLRRKGKVFEAIEKFSVVKTLQAIESANVVLLLLDATQGVTDQDAHIAGYILESGRAVVVAVNKWDAVDDYQRQQLERSIETRLTFLKFASLHFISAKKRQGLGPLWTSIAQAHRAATCKMSTPVLTRLLLEAVQFQSPKRAGMFRPKMRYAHQGGMNPPVIVIHGNSLEHVTDAYKRFLEGRFRKEFDLVGTPLRIEMKTSHNPFADKDEG
;
A
#
# COMPACT_ATOMS: atom_id res chain seq x y z
N MET A 1 0.73 -2.35 -12.86
CA MET A 1 1.25 -1.97 -11.53
C MET A 1 0.92 -0.52 -11.24
N LYS A 2 0.75 -0.14 -9.96
CA LYS A 2 0.60 1.27 -9.61
C LYS A 2 1.90 2.03 -9.93
N PRO A 3 1.83 3.17 -10.60
CA PRO A 3 2.99 4.01 -10.86
C PRO A 3 3.55 4.61 -9.57
N VAL A 4 4.83 4.93 -9.57
CA VAL A 4 5.58 5.43 -8.41
C VAL A 4 6.06 6.84 -8.68
N ILE A 5 5.69 7.78 -7.81
CA ILE A 5 6.12 9.18 -7.83
C ILE A 5 7.12 9.43 -6.71
N ALA A 6 8.34 9.86 -7.01
CA ALA A 6 9.29 10.31 -6.00
C ALA A 6 9.27 11.83 -5.85
N LEU A 7 9.10 12.31 -4.61
CA LEU A 7 9.23 13.73 -4.28
C LEU A 7 10.70 14.03 -3.93
N VAL A 8 11.33 14.88 -4.71
CA VAL A 8 12.74 15.27 -4.56
C VAL A 8 12.83 16.78 -4.36
N GLY A 9 13.81 17.26 -3.63
CA GLY A 9 14.06 18.68 -3.41
C GLY A 9 14.85 18.91 -2.12
N ARG A 10 15.38 20.11 -1.93
CA ARG A 10 16.11 20.48 -0.72
C ARG A 10 15.25 20.42 0.53
N PRO A 11 15.82 20.42 1.74
CA PRO A 11 15.05 20.51 2.99
C PRO A 11 14.11 21.73 3.02
N ASN A 12 12.98 21.60 3.70
CA ASN A 12 12.01 22.66 3.97
C ASN A 12 11.27 23.27 2.77
N VAL A 13 11.36 22.72 1.56
CA VAL A 13 10.55 23.13 0.40
C VAL A 13 9.08 22.68 0.48
N GLY A 14 8.74 21.86 1.48
CA GLY A 14 7.38 21.38 1.73
C GLY A 14 7.04 20.04 1.12
N LYS A 15 8.01 19.17 0.87
CA LYS A 15 7.80 17.79 0.35
C LYS A 15 6.85 16.97 1.21
N SER A 16 7.07 16.94 2.53
CA SER A 16 6.23 16.17 3.45
C SER A 16 4.80 16.73 3.54
N THR A 17 4.62 18.04 3.39
CA THR A 17 3.29 18.65 3.28
C THR A 17 2.61 18.21 1.98
N LEU A 18 3.33 18.20 0.88
CA LEU A 18 2.84 17.73 -0.42
C LEU A 18 2.52 16.24 -0.36
N PHE A 19 3.38 15.42 0.23
CA PHE A 19 3.16 14.00 0.48
C PHE A 19 1.83 13.74 1.22
N ASN A 20 1.60 14.45 2.34
CA ASN A 20 0.37 14.32 3.12
C ASN A 20 -0.87 14.73 2.32
N ARG A 21 -0.75 15.72 1.43
CA ARG A 21 -1.85 16.12 0.54
C ARG A 21 -2.13 15.07 -0.54
N LEU A 22 -1.11 14.51 -1.13
CA LEU A 22 -1.24 13.47 -2.17
C LEU A 22 -1.84 12.18 -1.60
N THR A 23 -1.48 11.80 -0.39
CA THR A 23 -1.98 10.58 0.27
C THR A 23 -3.32 10.78 0.98
N LYS A 24 -3.80 12.03 1.16
CA LYS A 24 -5.01 12.40 1.91
C LYS A 24 -5.06 11.84 3.35
N SER A 25 -3.94 11.50 3.91
CA SER A 25 -3.89 10.99 5.28
C SER A 25 -3.52 12.13 6.24
N ARG A 26 -4.36 12.36 7.28
CA ARG A 26 -3.90 13.04 8.50
C ARG A 26 -2.96 12.15 9.31
N ASP A 27 -3.15 10.86 9.15
CA ASP A 27 -2.29 9.78 9.59
C ASP A 27 -1.68 9.17 8.32
N ALA A 28 -0.70 9.85 7.71
CA ALA A 28 0.26 9.14 6.90
C ALA A 28 0.81 8.08 7.84
N ILE A 29 0.41 6.83 7.66
CA ILE A 29 1.21 5.77 8.22
C ILE A 29 2.51 5.89 7.44
N VAL A 30 3.34 6.67 8.04
CA VAL A 30 4.75 6.66 7.80
C VAL A 30 5.12 5.22 8.05
N ALA A 31 5.16 4.42 6.99
CA ALA A 31 5.81 3.15 7.06
C ALA A 31 7.30 3.48 7.22
N ASP A 32 7.67 3.86 8.46
CA ASP A 32 9.04 3.85 8.91
C ASP A 32 9.47 2.39 8.86
N PHE A 33 9.98 1.98 7.71
CA PHE A 33 10.63 0.69 7.60
C PHE A 33 11.91 0.74 8.44
N ALA A 34 11.75 0.45 9.73
CA ALA A 34 12.85 0.36 10.66
C ALA A 34 13.90 -0.62 10.11
N GLY A 35 15.09 -0.13 9.88
CA GLY A 35 16.22 -0.90 9.30
C GLY A 35 16.57 -0.56 7.86
N LEU A 36 15.74 0.24 7.12
CA LEU A 36 16.05 0.69 5.77
C LEU A 36 16.13 2.21 5.62
N THR A 37 16.12 2.94 6.68
CA THR A 37 16.36 4.38 6.77
C THR A 37 15.28 5.16 7.52
N ARG A 38 15.72 6.01 8.42
CA ARG A 38 14.91 6.96 9.18
C ARG A 38 14.22 8.05 8.35
N ASP A 39 14.41 8.09 7.02
CA ASP A 39 14.17 9.29 6.23
C ASP A 39 13.29 9.12 4.98
N ARG A 40 12.66 7.94 4.75
CA ARG A 40 11.75 7.75 3.61
C ARG A 40 10.36 7.36 4.06
N HIS A 41 9.39 8.11 3.55
CA HIS A 41 7.99 7.82 3.76
C HIS A 41 7.36 7.33 2.46
N TYR A 42 6.59 6.25 2.52
CA TYR A 42 5.85 5.71 1.40
C TYR A 42 4.36 5.83 1.68
N GLY A 43 3.56 6.16 0.69
CA GLY A 43 2.12 6.28 0.87
C GLY A 43 1.34 6.05 -0.42
N ASN A 44 0.09 5.63 -0.28
CA ASN A 44 -0.83 5.49 -1.40
C ASN A 44 -1.43 6.83 -1.78
N GLY A 45 -1.19 7.27 -3.01
CA GLY A 45 -1.79 8.47 -3.58
C GLY A 45 -3.27 8.25 -3.88
N LYS A 46 -4.10 9.23 -3.46
CA LYS A 46 -5.57 9.20 -3.58
C LYS A 46 -6.13 10.40 -4.34
N GLN A 47 -5.29 11.18 -4.98
CA GLN A 47 -5.68 12.32 -5.81
C GLN A 47 -5.64 11.92 -7.28
N GLY A 48 -6.56 12.47 -8.12
CA GLY A 48 -6.61 12.17 -9.56
C GLY A 48 -7.42 10.93 -9.90
N LYS A 49 -7.28 10.44 -11.13
CA LYS A 49 -7.98 9.27 -11.68
C LYS A 49 -7.30 7.94 -11.31
N HIS A 50 -5.97 7.92 -11.30
CA HIS A 50 -5.17 6.73 -11.08
C HIS A 50 -4.68 6.66 -9.64
N GLU A 51 -4.60 5.45 -9.12
CA GLU A 51 -3.91 5.18 -7.87
C GLU A 51 -2.40 5.07 -8.12
N TYR A 52 -1.59 5.59 -7.22
CA TYR A 52 -0.13 5.61 -7.33
C TYR A 52 0.53 5.51 -5.96
N ILE A 53 1.82 5.17 -5.94
CA ILE A 53 2.65 5.18 -4.74
C ILE A 53 3.47 6.48 -4.75
N VAL A 54 3.51 7.17 -3.60
CA VAL A 54 4.35 8.35 -3.40
C VAL A 54 5.51 8.00 -2.48
N ILE A 55 6.70 8.49 -2.81
CA ILE A 55 7.89 8.39 -1.98
C ILE A 55 8.31 9.80 -1.57
N ASP A 56 8.32 10.09 -0.27
CA ASP A 56 8.99 11.29 0.27
C ASP A 56 10.46 10.93 0.56
N THR A 57 11.38 11.62 -0.09
CA THR A 57 12.83 11.32 0.03
C THR A 57 13.53 12.07 1.15
N GLY A 58 12.79 12.80 2.01
CA GLY A 58 13.43 13.69 2.98
C GLY A 58 14.12 14.88 2.30
N GLY A 59 15.24 15.35 2.84
CA GLY A 59 16.07 16.39 2.20
C GLY A 59 17.19 15.77 1.37
N PHE A 60 17.40 16.23 0.14
CA PHE A 60 18.50 15.78 -0.71
C PHE A 60 19.67 16.76 -0.66
N GLU A 61 20.84 16.29 -0.30
CA GLU A 61 22.11 17.02 -0.38
C GLU A 61 23.11 16.21 -1.22
N PRO A 62 23.34 16.60 -2.50
CA PRO A 62 24.17 15.83 -3.43
C PRO A 62 25.63 15.67 -3.03
N ASP A 63 26.22 16.66 -2.34
CA ASP A 63 27.65 16.79 -2.05
C ASP A 63 28.02 16.63 -0.57
N ALA A 64 27.29 15.83 0.17
CA ALA A 64 27.56 15.65 1.58
C ALA A 64 28.90 14.93 1.81
N SER A 65 29.86 15.64 2.38
CA SER A 65 31.20 15.13 2.74
C SER A 65 31.24 14.31 4.04
N SER A 66 30.15 14.28 4.83
CA SER A 66 30.04 13.51 6.07
C SER A 66 29.22 12.23 5.91
N GLY A 67 29.55 11.18 6.66
CA GLY A 67 28.99 9.82 6.49
C GLY A 67 27.45 9.72 6.50
N ILE A 68 26.76 10.50 7.31
CA ILE A 68 25.28 10.50 7.43
C ILE A 68 24.63 11.09 6.17
N TYR A 69 25.13 12.21 5.66
CA TYR A 69 24.60 12.84 4.47
C TYR A 69 24.87 12.04 3.18
N ARG A 70 25.96 11.30 3.15
CA ARG A 70 26.28 10.40 2.02
C ARG A 70 25.33 9.22 1.96
N GLU A 71 24.87 8.73 3.10
CA GLU A 71 23.83 7.68 3.20
C GLU A 71 22.46 8.21 2.73
N MET A 72 22.06 9.42 3.14
CA MET A 72 20.84 10.10 2.69
C MET A 72 20.83 10.33 1.17
N ALA A 73 21.95 10.75 0.60
CA ALA A 73 22.09 10.92 -0.85
C ALA A 73 21.89 9.60 -1.60
N LYS A 74 22.51 8.50 -1.13
CA LYS A 74 22.30 7.17 -1.72
C LYS A 74 20.85 6.73 -1.69
N GLN A 75 20.14 7.05 -0.63
CA GLN A 75 18.74 6.66 -0.45
C GLN A 75 17.83 7.42 -1.40
N THR A 76 18.07 8.73 -1.56
CA THR A 76 17.34 9.53 -2.53
C THR A 76 17.63 9.06 -3.96
N GLN A 77 18.87 8.74 -4.29
CA GLN A 77 19.24 8.18 -5.59
C GLN A 77 18.51 6.84 -5.84
N GLN A 78 18.39 6.00 -4.83
CA GLN A 78 17.66 4.74 -4.95
C GLN A 78 16.16 4.97 -5.13
N ALA A 79 15.54 5.89 -4.37
CA ALA A 79 14.13 6.24 -4.54
C ALA A 79 13.83 6.77 -5.95
N VAL A 80 14.70 7.67 -6.45
CA VAL A 80 14.62 8.19 -7.81
C VAL A 80 14.81 7.06 -8.83
N ALA A 81 15.73 6.12 -8.60
CA ALA A 81 15.93 4.98 -9.49
C ALA A 81 14.70 4.05 -9.54
N GLU A 82 14.00 3.89 -8.44
CA GLU A 82 12.81 3.04 -8.32
C GLU A 82 11.51 3.72 -8.79
N ALA A 83 11.45 5.06 -8.83
CA ALA A 83 10.29 5.81 -9.28
C ALA A 83 10.08 5.75 -10.79
N ASP A 84 8.83 5.82 -11.23
CA ASP A 84 8.45 5.97 -12.64
C ASP A 84 8.49 7.43 -13.06
N VAL A 85 8.16 8.35 -12.13
CA VAL A 85 8.17 9.80 -12.33
C VAL A 85 8.81 10.48 -11.12
N VAL A 86 9.54 11.55 -11.38
CA VAL A 86 10.12 12.42 -10.35
C VAL A 86 9.34 13.74 -10.30
N VAL A 87 8.94 14.15 -9.12
CA VAL A 87 8.41 15.49 -8.84
C VAL A 87 9.49 16.26 -8.08
N PHE A 88 10.13 17.18 -8.77
CA PHE A 88 11.14 18.05 -8.18
C PHE A 88 10.50 19.29 -7.60
N VAL A 89 10.56 19.42 -6.28
CA VAL A 89 9.90 20.48 -5.52
C VAL A 89 10.89 21.56 -5.13
N VAL A 90 10.62 22.80 -5.55
CA VAL A 90 11.36 24.01 -5.16
C VAL A 90 10.45 24.96 -4.35
N ASP A 91 11.03 25.89 -3.62
CA ASP A 91 10.30 26.87 -2.79
C ASP A 91 10.14 28.18 -3.56
N ALA A 92 8.90 28.47 -4.00
CA ALA A 92 8.60 29.67 -4.78
C ALA A 92 8.88 30.98 -4.03
N ARG A 93 8.84 30.98 -2.68
CA ARG A 93 9.08 32.17 -1.87
C ARG A 93 10.57 32.40 -1.57
N ALA A 94 11.30 31.29 -1.40
CA ALA A 94 12.73 31.39 -1.07
C ALA A 94 13.60 31.62 -2.30
N GLY A 95 13.07 31.40 -3.51
CA GLY A 95 13.82 31.48 -4.76
C GLY A 95 14.79 30.32 -4.95
N LEU A 96 15.58 30.38 -6.02
CA LEU A 96 16.59 29.39 -6.38
C LEU A 96 17.79 29.40 -5.42
N SER A 97 18.31 28.22 -5.19
CA SER A 97 19.55 28.01 -4.43
C SER A 97 20.54 27.16 -5.24
N ALA A 98 21.81 27.17 -4.84
CA ALA A 98 22.84 26.31 -5.44
C ALA A 98 22.46 24.82 -5.36
N GLN A 99 21.83 24.38 -4.26
CA GLN A 99 21.35 23.02 -4.09
C GLN A 99 20.27 22.64 -5.12
N ASP A 100 19.37 23.58 -5.48
CA ASP A 100 18.35 23.32 -6.51
C ASP A 100 18.99 23.09 -7.87
N HIS A 101 20.05 23.82 -8.21
CA HIS A 101 20.85 23.60 -9.43
C HIS A 101 21.56 22.25 -9.44
N ASP A 102 22.14 21.82 -8.30
CA ASP A 102 22.82 20.52 -8.19
C ASP A 102 21.83 19.36 -8.37
N ILE A 103 20.66 19.47 -7.72
CA ILE A 103 19.57 18.50 -7.89
C ILE A 103 19.09 18.46 -9.35
N ALA A 104 18.86 19.63 -9.97
CA ALA A 104 18.44 19.72 -11.37
C ALA A 104 19.48 19.09 -12.31
N ASN A 105 20.77 19.35 -12.08
CA ASN A 105 21.87 18.75 -12.83
C ASN A 105 21.88 17.22 -12.72
N TYR A 106 21.61 16.69 -11.53
CA TYR A 106 21.47 15.25 -11.31
C TYR A 106 20.26 14.68 -12.05
N LEU A 107 19.08 15.30 -11.93
CA LEU A 107 17.85 14.84 -12.55
C LEU A 107 17.90 14.88 -14.08
N ARG A 108 18.51 15.89 -14.67
CA ARG A 108 18.71 15.98 -16.14
C ARG A 108 19.54 14.85 -16.75
N ARG A 109 20.45 14.24 -15.95
CA ARG A 109 21.23 13.07 -16.37
C ARG A 109 20.42 11.78 -16.37
N LEU A 110 19.25 11.80 -15.74
CA LEU A 110 18.36 10.64 -15.67
C LEU A 110 17.34 10.72 -16.81
N SER A 111 17.20 9.64 -17.57
CA SER A 111 16.19 9.55 -18.64
C SER A 111 14.81 9.24 -18.07
N LYS A 112 14.39 9.95 -17.00
CA LYS A 112 13.08 9.76 -16.34
C LYS A 112 12.22 10.99 -16.51
N PRO A 113 10.88 10.81 -16.66
CA PRO A 113 9.95 11.93 -16.60
C PRO A 113 10.14 12.70 -15.30
N CYS A 114 10.30 14.01 -15.42
CA CYS A 114 10.48 14.92 -14.28
C CYS A 114 9.54 16.11 -14.42
N VAL A 115 8.80 16.41 -13.36
CA VAL A 115 7.93 17.60 -13.27
C VAL A 115 8.53 18.56 -12.26
N LEU A 116 8.83 19.78 -12.68
CA LEU A 116 9.31 20.85 -11.81
C LEU A 116 8.13 21.55 -11.14
N VAL A 117 8.13 21.58 -9.81
CA VAL A 117 7.03 22.10 -9.01
C VAL A 117 7.51 23.22 -8.11
N ALA A 118 6.96 24.41 -8.29
CA ALA A 118 7.15 25.55 -7.38
C ALA A 118 6.08 25.52 -6.28
N ASN A 119 6.46 25.07 -5.08
CA ASN A 119 5.56 25.02 -3.92
C ASN A 119 5.56 26.37 -3.17
N LYS A 120 4.55 26.57 -2.35
CA LYS A 120 4.29 27.83 -1.60
C LYS A 120 3.97 29.01 -2.55
N ALA A 121 3.34 28.70 -3.68
CA ALA A 121 3.03 29.67 -4.73
C ALA A 121 1.68 30.40 -4.51
N GLU A 122 1.09 30.29 -3.32
CA GLU A 122 -0.15 31.01 -3.00
C GLU A 122 0.00 32.52 -3.10
N GLY A 123 -0.92 33.14 -3.84
CA GLY A 123 -0.94 34.60 -4.08
C GLY A 123 0.06 35.11 -5.12
N MET A 124 0.82 34.20 -5.76
CA MET A 124 1.75 34.58 -6.82
C MET A 124 1.06 34.70 -8.18
N VAL A 125 1.44 35.73 -8.95
CA VAL A 125 1.00 35.89 -10.34
C VAL A 125 1.84 34.96 -11.21
N GLN A 126 1.18 34.04 -11.90
CA GLN A 126 1.85 33.11 -12.82
C GLN A 126 2.61 33.90 -13.91
N GLY A 127 3.84 33.50 -14.17
CA GLY A 127 4.69 34.00 -15.25
C GLY A 127 5.89 34.83 -14.79
N VAL A 128 5.71 35.90 -14.03
CA VAL A 128 6.83 36.79 -13.67
C VAL A 128 7.62 36.26 -12.47
N GLN A 129 6.93 35.79 -11.42
CA GLN A 129 7.56 35.38 -10.17
C GLN A 129 8.15 33.96 -10.22
N LEU A 130 7.82 33.18 -11.25
CA LEU A 130 8.34 31.83 -11.45
C LEU A 130 9.41 31.76 -12.56
N ALA A 131 9.73 32.89 -13.19
CA ALA A 131 10.65 32.93 -14.32
C ALA A 131 12.05 32.42 -13.99
N GLU A 132 12.56 32.66 -12.78
CA GLU A 132 13.87 32.19 -12.35
C GLU A 132 13.99 30.65 -12.38
N PHE A 133 12.91 29.90 -12.10
CA PHE A 133 12.95 28.45 -12.04
C PHE A 133 13.15 27.78 -13.41
N TYR A 134 12.91 28.49 -14.52
CA TYR A 134 13.21 27.99 -15.86
C TYR A 134 14.71 27.79 -16.09
N GLU A 135 15.59 28.47 -15.32
CA GLU A 135 17.04 28.28 -15.37
C GLU A 135 17.46 26.85 -15.03
N LEU A 136 16.61 26.12 -14.27
CA LEU A 136 16.87 24.70 -13.95
C LEU A 136 16.82 23.77 -15.17
N GLY A 137 16.26 24.20 -16.30
CA GLY A 137 16.27 23.46 -17.57
C GLY A 137 15.53 22.11 -17.50
N LEU A 138 14.45 22.03 -16.72
CA LEU A 138 13.61 20.84 -16.53
C LEU A 138 12.20 20.98 -17.15
N GLY A 139 12.02 21.99 -18.02
CA GLY A 139 10.74 22.27 -18.68
C GLY A 139 9.87 23.26 -17.91
N GLU A 140 8.55 23.13 -18.05
CA GLU A 140 7.59 24.04 -17.43
C GLU A 140 7.54 23.92 -15.91
N VAL A 141 7.36 25.08 -15.25
CA VAL A 141 7.26 25.15 -13.80
C VAL A 141 5.79 25.11 -13.38
N TYR A 142 5.39 24.10 -12.63
CA TYR A 142 4.02 23.94 -12.17
C TYR A 142 3.83 24.52 -10.76
N PRO A 143 3.02 25.56 -10.58
CA PRO A 143 2.80 26.17 -9.28
C PRO A 143 1.82 25.36 -8.42
N VAL A 144 2.17 25.16 -7.15
CA VAL A 144 1.28 24.53 -6.16
C VAL A 144 1.35 25.25 -4.83
N SER A 145 0.30 25.11 -4.03
CA SER A 145 0.33 25.39 -2.60
C SER A 145 -0.08 24.14 -1.82
N ALA A 146 0.90 23.38 -1.37
CA ALA A 146 0.66 22.18 -0.60
C ALA A 146 -0.09 22.45 0.71
N ALA A 147 0.20 23.58 1.37
CA ALA A 147 -0.48 24.00 2.60
C ALA A 147 -1.98 24.23 2.37
N HIS A 148 -2.36 24.86 1.26
CA HIS A 148 -3.74 25.21 0.93
C HIS A 148 -4.42 24.18 -0.01
N GLY A 149 -3.69 23.19 -0.50
CA GLY A 149 -4.21 22.15 -1.40
C GLY A 149 -4.47 22.63 -2.83
N GLN A 150 -3.89 23.77 -3.23
CA GLN A 150 -4.06 24.33 -4.57
C GLN A 150 -3.13 23.66 -5.58
N GLY A 151 -3.62 23.36 -6.78
CA GLY A 151 -2.84 22.77 -7.87
C GLY A 151 -2.55 21.27 -7.73
N ILE A 152 -2.95 20.60 -6.64
CA ILE A 152 -2.53 19.22 -6.32
C ILE A 152 -3.06 18.21 -7.33
N ARG A 153 -4.33 18.31 -7.73
CA ARG A 153 -4.93 17.38 -8.69
C ARG A 153 -4.30 17.51 -10.06
N GLY A 154 -4.13 18.73 -10.55
CA GLY A 154 -3.48 18.99 -11.86
C GLY A 154 -2.01 18.55 -11.86
N LEU A 155 -1.30 18.67 -10.72
CA LEU A 155 0.05 18.12 -10.58
C LEU A 155 0.08 16.61 -10.80
N VAL A 156 -0.86 15.87 -10.22
CA VAL A 156 -0.93 14.42 -10.37
C VAL A 156 -1.22 14.03 -11.82
N ASP A 157 -2.19 14.69 -12.45
CA ASP A 157 -2.54 14.44 -13.84
C ASP A 157 -1.33 14.72 -14.76
N LEU A 158 -0.60 15.81 -14.53
CA LEU A 158 0.62 16.17 -15.26
C LEU A 158 1.76 15.15 -15.04
N ALA A 159 1.97 14.72 -13.79
CA ALA A 159 3.03 13.77 -13.45
C ALA A 159 2.80 12.39 -14.07
N LEU A 160 1.57 11.93 -14.12
CA LEU A 160 1.22 10.61 -14.65
C LEU A 160 1.00 10.57 -16.17
N ALA A 161 0.78 11.72 -16.81
CA ALA A 161 0.52 11.82 -18.26
C ALA A 161 1.59 11.11 -19.14
N PRO A 162 2.92 11.22 -18.87
CA PRO A 162 3.93 10.55 -19.66
C PRO A 162 3.88 9.02 -19.63
N LEU A 163 3.21 8.43 -18.63
CA LEU A 163 3.17 6.99 -18.43
C LEU A 163 2.09 6.31 -19.26
N GLN A 164 1.18 7.06 -19.90
CA GLN A 164 0.10 6.55 -20.76
C GLN A 164 -0.67 5.39 -20.11
N LEU A 165 -1.09 5.59 -18.86
CA LEU A 165 -1.78 4.56 -18.09
C LEU A 165 -3.14 4.22 -18.71
N PRO A 166 -3.54 2.93 -18.74
CA PRO A 166 -4.87 2.54 -19.21
C PRO A 166 -5.94 3.11 -18.27
N ASP A 167 -7.14 3.34 -18.83
CA ASP A 167 -8.26 3.81 -18.02
C ASP A 167 -8.58 2.79 -16.91
N PRO A 168 -8.72 3.23 -15.64
CA PRO A 168 -9.01 2.32 -14.53
C PRO A 168 -10.25 1.45 -14.75
N ASP A 169 -11.30 2.01 -15.38
CA ASP A 169 -12.55 1.28 -15.65
C ASP A 169 -12.35 0.18 -16.70
N GLU A 170 -11.53 0.43 -17.73
CA GLU A 170 -11.17 -0.57 -18.74
C GLU A 170 -10.27 -1.67 -18.16
N ALA A 171 -9.32 -1.31 -17.30
CA ALA A 171 -8.44 -2.25 -16.65
C ALA A 171 -9.20 -3.19 -15.68
N GLU A 172 -10.21 -2.68 -14.98
CA GLU A 172 -11.06 -3.48 -14.11
C GLU A 172 -11.99 -4.43 -14.90
N ALA A 173 -12.51 -3.96 -16.02
CA ALA A 173 -13.34 -4.77 -16.93
C ALA A 173 -12.55 -5.91 -17.60
N ALA A 174 -11.27 -5.71 -17.88
CA ALA A 174 -10.38 -6.70 -18.49
C ALA A 174 -9.83 -7.74 -17.49
N ALA A 175 -10.00 -7.52 -16.18
CA ALA A 175 -9.51 -8.43 -15.15
C ALA A 175 -10.26 -9.77 -15.19
N ASP A 176 -9.51 -10.88 -15.38
CA ASP A 176 -10.08 -12.23 -15.31
C ASP A 176 -10.54 -12.54 -13.87
N LYS A 177 -11.86 -12.55 -13.66
CA LYS A 177 -12.49 -12.71 -12.33
C LYS A 177 -12.24 -14.07 -11.68
N GLY A 178 -11.62 -15.01 -12.40
CA GLY A 178 -11.34 -16.37 -11.92
C GLY A 178 -9.91 -16.58 -11.42
N VAL A 179 -9.01 -15.63 -11.63
CA VAL A 179 -7.59 -15.74 -11.30
C VAL A 179 -7.26 -15.12 -9.95
N ILE A 180 -6.54 -15.86 -9.11
CA ILE A 180 -6.04 -15.36 -7.81
C ILE A 180 -4.65 -14.77 -8.01
N LYS A 181 -4.53 -13.43 -7.89
CA LYS A 181 -3.23 -12.75 -7.91
C LYS A 181 -2.61 -12.82 -6.52
N LEU A 182 -1.49 -13.55 -6.43
CA LEU A 182 -0.79 -13.85 -5.18
C LEU A 182 0.57 -13.14 -5.13
N ALA A 183 0.79 -12.31 -4.12
CA ALA A 183 2.11 -11.78 -3.79
C ALA A 183 2.72 -12.51 -2.59
N VAL A 184 4.04 -12.71 -2.60
CA VAL A 184 4.80 -13.20 -1.44
C VAL A 184 5.61 -12.05 -0.88
N ALA A 185 5.19 -11.54 0.28
CA ALA A 185 5.83 -10.43 0.97
C ALA A 185 6.62 -10.92 2.20
N GLY A 186 7.58 -10.12 2.64
CA GLY A 186 8.39 -10.41 3.82
C GLY A 186 9.80 -9.84 3.67
N ARG A 187 10.55 -9.79 4.76
CA ARG A 187 11.92 -9.26 4.79
C ARG A 187 12.88 -10.01 3.85
N PRO A 188 14.05 -9.44 3.56
CA PRO A 188 15.14 -10.18 2.91
C PRO A 188 15.48 -11.46 3.69
N ASN A 189 15.85 -12.51 2.98
CA ASN A 189 16.33 -13.79 3.53
C ASN A 189 15.33 -14.59 4.39
N VAL A 190 14.04 -14.21 4.44
CA VAL A 190 12.99 -15.03 5.11
C VAL A 190 12.66 -16.31 4.33
N GLY A 191 13.15 -16.44 3.08
CA GLY A 191 12.98 -17.64 2.25
C GLY A 191 11.91 -17.53 1.15
N LYS A 192 11.55 -16.31 0.71
CA LYS A 192 10.59 -16.05 -0.38
C LYS A 192 10.97 -16.82 -1.65
N SER A 193 12.19 -16.60 -2.13
CA SER A 193 12.68 -17.26 -3.36
C SER A 193 12.74 -18.77 -3.21
N THR A 194 13.10 -19.30 -2.03
CA THR A 194 13.09 -20.72 -1.74
C THR A 194 11.68 -21.29 -1.84
N LEU A 195 10.70 -20.62 -1.22
CA LEU A 195 9.30 -21.05 -1.24
C LEU A 195 8.74 -21.06 -2.66
N ILE A 196 8.94 -19.97 -3.41
CA ILE A 196 8.43 -19.85 -4.78
C ILE A 196 9.12 -20.88 -5.70
N ASN A 197 10.42 -21.09 -5.58
CA ASN A 197 11.14 -22.12 -6.33
C ASN A 197 10.64 -23.54 -5.99
N THR A 198 10.32 -23.78 -4.72
CA THR A 198 9.74 -25.06 -4.29
C THR A 198 8.38 -25.27 -4.94
N TRP A 199 7.53 -24.23 -4.95
CA TRP A 199 6.23 -24.31 -5.60
C TRP A 199 6.33 -24.52 -7.11
N LEU A 200 7.16 -23.73 -7.81
CA LEU A 200 7.35 -23.87 -9.27
C LEU A 200 8.03 -25.19 -9.67
N GLY A 201 8.72 -25.86 -8.75
CA GLY A 201 9.31 -27.18 -8.96
C GLY A 201 8.39 -28.35 -8.59
N GLU A 202 7.16 -28.12 -8.13
CA GLU A 202 6.17 -29.16 -7.88
C GLU A 202 5.54 -29.61 -9.22
N GLU A 203 5.49 -30.91 -9.48
CA GLU A 203 4.90 -31.53 -10.72
C GLU A 203 3.41 -31.18 -10.92
N ARG A 204 2.73 -30.71 -9.88
CA ARG A 204 1.31 -30.32 -9.89
C ARG A 204 1.06 -28.89 -10.32
N LEU A 205 2.11 -28.10 -10.60
CA LEU A 205 2.00 -26.73 -11.08
C LEU A 205 2.27 -26.69 -12.58
N VAL A 206 1.25 -26.40 -13.37
CA VAL A 206 1.39 -26.16 -14.80
C VAL A 206 1.60 -24.68 -15.02
N ALA A 207 2.82 -24.28 -15.38
CA ALA A 207 3.11 -22.91 -15.79
C ALA A 207 2.68 -22.72 -17.25
N PHE A 208 1.97 -21.64 -17.54
CA PHE A 208 1.53 -21.29 -18.90
C PHE A 208 2.36 -20.12 -19.41
N ASP A 209 2.87 -20.23 -20.64
CA ASP A 209 3.40 -19.08 -21.36
C ASP A 209 2.23 -18.33 -22.02
N MET A 210 1.88 -17.17 -21.52
CA MET A 210 0.93 -16.29 -22.19
C MET A 210 1.67 -15.33 -23.13
N PRO A 211 1.31 -15.28 -24.43
CA PRO A 211 1.83 -14.25 -25.34
C PRO A 211 1.28 -12.89 -24.96
N GLY A 212 2.15 -11.87 -24.81
CA GLY A 212 1.74 -10.49 -24.57
C GLY A 212 2.19 -9.86 -23.24
N THR A 213 2.90 -10.58 -22.36
CA THR A 213 3.38 -10.06 -21.08
C THR A 213 4.74 -9.32 -21.17
N THR A 214 4.94 -8.59 -22.23
CA THR A 214 6.14 -7.76 -22.42
C THR A 214 5.83 -6.33 -22.02
N ARG A 215 6.05 -5.94 -20.80
CA ARG A 215 6.69 -4.71 -20.34
C ARG A 215 6.66 -4.43 -18.83
N ASP A 216 5.61 -4.79 -18.03
CA ASP A 216 5.46 -4.09 -16.74
C ASP A 216 5.25 -4.92 -15.47
N ALA A 217 5.01 -6.23 -15.52
CA ALA A 217 5.01 -7.08 -14.33
C ALA A 217 5.39 -8.49 -14.71
N ILE A 218 6.45 -9.02 -14.09
CA ILE A 218 6.77 -10.43 -14.30
C ILE A 218 5.82 -11.23 -13.41
N THR A 219 4.64 -11.50 -13.93
CA THR A 219 3.69 -12.45 -13.35
C THR A 219 3.99 -13.84 -13.90
N VAL A 220 3.89 -14.85 -13.04
CA VAL A 220 3.97 -16.26 -13.45
C VAL A 220 2.59 -16.87 -13.26
N PRO A 221 1.84 -17.09 -14.35
CA PRO A 221 0.57 -17.81 -14.28
C PRO A 221 0.80 -19.28 -14.05
N PHE A 222 -0.02 -19.90 -13.20
CA PHE A 222 -0.01 -21.33 -12.97
C PHE A 222 -1.38 -21.82 -12.51
N GLU A 223 -1.61 -23.12 -12.58
CA GLU A 223 -2.83 -23.75 -12.12
C GLU A 223 -2.52 -24.81 -11.07
N ARG A 224 -3.37 -24.87 -10.04
CA ARG A 224 -3.33 -25.92 -9.01
C ARG A 224 -4.75 -26.33 -8.61
N ASN A 225 -5.03 -27.61 -8.70
CA ASN A 225 -6.33 -28.20 -8.35
C ASN A 225 -7.52 -27.50 -9.05
N GLY A 226 -7.37 -27.13 -10.32
CA GLY A 226 -8.41 -26.43 -11.08
C GLY A 226 -8.57 -24.94 -10.76
N GLN A 227 -7.77 -24.38 -9.84
CA GLN A 227 -7.75 -22.96 -9.54
C GLN A 227 -6.56 -22.29 -10.23
N ARG A 228 -6.82 -21.19 -10.94
CA ARG A 228 -5.79 -20.37 -11.60
C ARG A 228 -5.22 -19.35 -10.63
N PHE A 229 -3.90 -19.19 -10.69
CA PHE A 229 -3.13 -18.24 -9.90
C PHE A 229 -2.17 -17.47 -10.79
N GLU A 230 -1.86 -16.26 -10.37
CA GLU A 230 -0.75 -15.44 -10.88
C GLU A 230 0.14 -15.03 -9.71
N LEU A 231 1.40 -15.48 -9.72
CA LEU A 231 2.41 -14.93 -8.81
C LEU A 231 2.86 -13.57 -9.32
N VAL A 232 2.66 -12.54 -8.50
CA VAL A 232 3.04 -11.16 -8.80
C VAL A 232 4.48 -10.91 -8.35
N ASP A 233 5.23 -10.14 -9.16
CA ASP A 233 6.62 -9.73 -8.91
C ASP A 233 7.62 -10.88 -8.69
N THR A 234 7.73 -11.71 -9.71
CA THR A 234 8.76 -12.75 -9.75
C THR A 234 10.08 -12.30 -10.40
N ALA A 235 10.31 -10.97 -10.51
CA ALA A 235 11.47 -10.42 -11.22
C ALA A 235 12.84 -10.91 -10.69
N GLY A 236 12.92 -11.21 -9.39
CA GLY A 236 14.11 -11.83 -8.79
C GLY A 236 14.35 -13.29 -9.19
N LEU A 237 13.35 -13.98 -9.75
CA LEU A 237 13.41 -15.42 -10.01
C LEU A 237 13.83 -15.79 -11.46
N ARG A 238 13.55 -14.92 -12.45
CA ARG A 238 13.84 -15.21 -13.87
C ARG A 238 15.33 -15.05 -14.26
N ARG A 239 16.20 -14.53 -13.40
CA ARG A 239 17.63 -14.37 -13.68
C ARG A 239 18.46 -15.62 -13.35
N LYS A 240 17.91 -16.82 -13.48
CA LYS A 240 18.66 -18.09 -13.42
C LYS A 240 19.36 -18.40 -14.75
N GLY A 241 20.35 -17.56 -15.09
CA GLY A 241 21.27 -17.85 -16.18
C GLY A 241 22.49 -16.97 -15.99
N LYS A 242 23.49 -17.45 -15.24
CA LYS A 242 24.81 -16.83 -14.99
C LYS A 242 24.79 -15.59 -14.08
N VAL A 243 25.56 -15.74 -13.00
CA VAL A 243 25.94 -14.77 -11.95
C VAL A 243 25.05 -14.84 -10.71
N PHE A 244 25.33 -15.82 -9.86
CA PHE A 244 25.17 -15.73 -8.42
C PHE A 244 26.15 -14.66 -7.94
N GLU A 245 25.63 -13.61 -7.30
CA GLU A 245 26.27 -12.54 -6.51
C GLU A 245 25.87 -11.11 -6.92
N ALA A 246 24.68 -10.89 -7.42
CA ALA A 246 24.09 -9.56 -7.26
C ALA A 246 23.22 -9.62 -6.00
N ILE A 247 23.68 -9.02 -4.92
CA ILE A 247 22.93 -8.69 -3.70
C ILE A 247 21.49 -8.44 -4.11
N GLU A 248 20.56 -9.29 -3.63
CA GLU A 248 19.11 -9.05 -3.74
C GLU A 248 18.88 -7.69 -3.08
N LYS A 249 19.00 -6.61 -3.86
CA LYS A 249 18.68 -5.27 -3.37
C LYS A 249 17.17 -5.31 -3.09
N PHE A 250 16.85 -5.45 -1.82
CA PHE A 250 15.48 -5.37 -1.35
C PHE A 250 14.94 -4.00 -1.77
N SER A 251 14.02 -4.01 -2.74
CA SER A 251 13.28 -2.83 -3.12
C SER A 251 11.97 -2.82 -2.35
N VAL A 252 11.84 -1.88 -1.42
CA VAL A 252 10.60 -1.63 -0.69
C VAL A 252 9.48 -1.33 -1.68
N VAL A 253 9.77 -0.49 -2.68
CA VAL A 253 8.81 -0.08 -3.72
C VAL A 253 8.24 -1.28 -4.45
N LYS A 254 9.09 -2.22 -4.88
CA LYS A 254 8.62 -3.45 -5.56
C LYS A 254 7.75 -4.30 -4.66
N THR A 255 8.11 -4.43 -3.37
CA THR A 255 7.27 -5.14 -2.41
C THR A 255 5.90 -4.46 -2.26
N LEU A 256 5.86 -3.13 -2.17
CA LEU A 256 4.61 -2.38 -2.09
C LEU A 256 3.79 -2.52 -3.38
N GLN A 257 4.41 -2.41 -4.55
CA GLN A 257 3.76 -2.62 -5.84
C GLN A 257 3.19 -4.04 -5.98
N ALA A 258 3.93 -5.06 -5.52
CA ALA A 258 3.45 -6.44 -5.52
C ALA A 258 2.23 -6.63 -4.62
N ILE A 259 2.26 -6.08 -3.39
CA ILE A 259 1.13 -6.09 -2.47
C ILE A 259 -0.09 -5.43 -3.11
N GLU A 260 0.08 -4.25 -3.69
CA GLU A 260 -1.01 -3.49 -4.32
C GLU A 260 -1.61 -4.18 -5.55
N SER A 261 -0.81 -4.95 -6.29
CA SER A 261 -1.26 -5.65 -7.49
C SER A 261 -1.90 -7.02 -7.19
N ALA A 262 -1.78 -7.51 -5.96
CA ALA A 262 -2.31 -8.81 -5.54
C ALA A 262 -3.75 -8.74 -5.01
N ASN A 263 -4.46 -9.87 -5.06
CA ASN A 263 -5.70 -10.07 -4.31
C ASN A 263 -5.42 -10.63 -2.92
N VAL A 264 -4.44 -11.53 -2.84
CA VAL A 264 -3.99 -12.18 -1.60
C VAL A 264 -2.50 -12.00 -1.44
N VAL A 265 -2.06 -11.69 -0.24
CA VAL A 265 -0.64 -11.59 0.12
C VAL A 265 -0.29 -12.71 1.09
N LEU A 266 0.72 -13.49 0.77
CA LEU A 266 1.36 -14.38 1.71
C LEU A 266 2.48 -13.63 2.42
N LEU A 267 2.26 -13.28 3.68
CA LEU A 267 3.27 -12.67 4.54
C LEU A 267 4.18 -13.77 5.11
N LEU A 268 5.44 -13.75 4.74
CA LEU A 268 6.44 -14.73 5.18
C LEU A 268 7.29 -14.16 6.31
N LEU A 269 7.29 -14.83 7.46
CA LEU A 269 8.09 -14.52 8.65
C LEU A 269 9.23 -15.54 8.81
N ASP A 270 10.30 -15.16 9.49
CA ASP A 270 11.46 -16.02 9.78
C ASP A 270 11.41 -16.51 11.22
N ALA A 271 11.22 -17.82 11.44
CA ALA A 271 11.17 -18.41 12.78
C ALA A 271 12.44 -18.16 13.61
N THR A 272 13.60 -18.09 12.94
CA THR A 272 14.90 -17.97 13.62
C THR A 272 15.17 -16.54 14.14
N GLN A 273 14.44 -15.54 13.64
CA GLN A 273 14.66 -14.14 14.01
C GLN A 273 13.48 -13.53 14.79
N GLY A 274 12.37 -14.24 14.91
CA GLY A 274 11.17 -13.71 15.52
C GLY A 274 10.47 -12.65 14.68
N VAL A 275 9.43 -12.02 15.23
CA VAL A 275 8.72 -10.90 14.59
C VAL A 275 9.47 -9.61 14.86
N THR A 276 9.90 -8.94 13.80
CA THR A 276 10.59 -7.64 13.88
C THR A 276 9.65 -6.49 13.56
N ASP A 277 10.11 -5.26 13.81
CA ASP A 277 9.35 -4.06 13.46
C ASP A 277 9.12 -3.96 11.94
N GLN A 278 10.08 -4.40 11.13
CA GLN A 278 9.93 -4.46 9.68
C GLN A 278 8.83 -5.42 9.23
N ASP A 279 8.67 -6.57 9.90
CA ASP A 279 7.57 -7.51 9.63
C ASP A 279 6.22 -6.87 9.99
N ALA A 280 6.16 -6.18 11.13
CA ALA A 280 4.94 -5.48 11.57
C ALA A 280 4.56 -4.34 10.60
N HIS A 281 5.53 -3.61 10.06
CA HIS A 281 5.28 -2.57 9.06
C HIS A 281 4.76 -3.13 7.73
N ILE A 282 5.36 -4.22 7.22
CA ILE A 282 4.86 -4.89 6.01
C ILE A 282 3.43 -5.39 6.26
N ALA A 283 3.17 -5.99 7.42
CA ALA A 283 1.85 -6.46 7.83
C ALA A 283 0.83 -5.31 7.91
N GLY A 284 1.22 -4.17 8.48
CA GLY A 284 0.41 -2.95 8.53
C GLY A 284 0.06 -2.44 7.14
N TYR A 285 1.03 -2.37 6.23
CA TYR A 285 0.78 -1.95 4.85
C TYR A 285 -0.18 -2.89 4.10
N ILE A 286 -0.07 -4.22 4.30
CA ILE A 286 -1.00 -5.19 3.71
C ILE A 286 -2.43 -4.90 4.20
N LEU A 287 -2.60 -4.64 5.50
CA LEU A 287 -3.91 -4.31 6.09
C LEU A 287 -4.50 -3.03 5.49
N GLU A 288 -3.68 -1.99 5.34
CA GLU A 288 -4.11 -0.70 4.78
C GLU A 288 -4.45 -0.77 3.30
N SER A 289 -3.65 -1.49 2.54
CA SER A 289 -3.96 -1.75 1.13
C SER A 289 -5.25 -2.55 0.95
N GLY A 290 -5.78 -3.11 2.05
CA GLY A 290 -7.02 -3.87 2.07
C GLY A 290 -6.89 -5.26 1.45
N ARG A 291 -5.67 -5.75 1.25
CA ARG A 291 -5.45 -7.06 0.62
C ARG A 291 -5.72 -8.18 1.60
N ALA A 292 -6.26 -9.28 1.09
CA ALA A 292 -6.38 -10.50 1.89
C ALA A 292 -4.99 -11.01 2.25
N VAL A 293 -4.84 -11.61 3.42
CA VAL A 293 -3.54 -12.01 3.96
C VAL A 293 -3.57 -13.40 4.58
N VAL A 294 -2.53 -14.16 4.28
CA VAL A 294 -2.19 -15.42 4.95
C VAL A 294 -0.79 -15.24 5.53
N VAL A 295 -0.59 -15.64 6.78
CA VAL A 295 0.72 -15.53 7.44
C VAL A 295 1.38 -16.90 7.46
N ALA A 296 2.64 -16.98 7.03
CA ALA A 296 3.44 -18.21 7.11
C ALA A 296 4.76 -17.95 7.81
N VAL A 297 5.04 -18.72 8.84
CA VAL A 297 6.30 -18.70 9.59
C VAL A 297 7.21 -19.77 8.99
N ASN A 298 8.23 -19.33 8.27
CA ASN A 298 9.18 -20.21 7.58
C ASN A 298 10.39 -20.55 8.47
N LYS A 299 11.14 -21.55 8.04
CA LYS A 299 12.29 -22.11 8.76
C LYS A 299 11.91 -22.73 10.12
N TRP A 300 10.68 -23.23 10.22
CA TRP A 300 10.16 -23.87 11.43
C TRP A 300 10.97 -25.09 11.89
N ASP A 301 11.67 -25.71 10.96
CA ASP A 301 12.58 -26.84 11.17
C ASP A 301 13.91 -26.45 11.80
N ALA A 302 14.22 -25.17 11.90
CA ALA A 302 15.49 -24.65 12.43
C ALA A 302 15.38 -24.10 13.86
N VAL A 303 14.19 -24.19 14.48
CA VAL A 303 13.92 -23.65 15.83
C VAL A 303 13.52 -24.75 16.80
N ASP A 304 13.96 -24.65 18.06
CA ASP A 304 13.56 -25.53 19.13
C ASP A 304 12.21 -25.17 19.76
N ASP A 305 11.69 -25.97 20.66
CA ASP A 305 10.36 -25.80 21.26
C ASP A 305 10.25 -24.51 22.11
N TYR A 306 11.33 -24.08 22.74
CA TYR A 306 11.35 -22.84 23.51
C TYR A 306 11.24 -21.63 22.58
N GLN A 307 12.01 -21.60 21.49
CA GLN A 307 11.96 -20.57 20.47
C GLN A 307 10.59 -20.51 19.79
N ARG A 308 9.96 -21.65 19.54
CA ARG A 308 8.58 -21.74 19.00
C ARG A 308 7.58 -21.04 19.88
N GLN A 309 7.58 -21.33 21.18
CA GLN A 309 6.68 -20.69 22.14
C GLN A 309 6.90 -19.18 22.24
N GLN A 310 8.16 -18.72 22.24
CA GLN A 310 8.49 -17.31 22.26
C GLN A 310 7.98 -16.59 20.98
N LEU A 311 8.13 -17.25 19.84
CA LEU A 311 7.68 -16.71 18.56
C LEU A 311 6.16 -16.61 18.49
N GLU A 312 5.42 -17.63 18.93
CA GLU A 312 3.95 -17.60 18.98
C GLU A 312 3.45 -16.43 19.84
N ARG A 313 4.03 -16.23 21.04
CA ARG A 313 3.72 -15.08 21.89
C ARG A 313 4.06 -13.74 21.23
N SER A 314 5.18 -13.69 20.49
CA SER A 314 5.58 -12.49 19.73
C SER A 314 4.60 -12.17 18.62
N ILE A 315 4.10 -13.16 17.89
CA ILE A 315 3.07 -13.00 16.85
C ILE A 315 1.77 -12.49 17.49
N GLU A 316 1.33 -13.10 18.59
CA GLU A 316 0.11 -12.69 19.30
C GLU A 316 0.16 -11.25 19.81
N THR A 317 1.34 -10.76 20.22
CA THR A 317 1.51 -9.40 20.74
C THR A 317 1.76 -8.36 19.67
N ARG A 318 2.61 -8.65 18.69
CA ARG A 318 3.03 -7.67 17.67
C ARG A 318 2.13 -7.61 16.45
N LEU A 319 1.42 -8.71 16.11
CA LEU A 319 0.52 -8.80 14.97
C LEU A 319 -0.94 -8.98 15.40
N THR A 320 -1.34 -8.37 16.53
CA THR A 320 -2.71 -8.42 17.07
C THR A 320 -3.77 -8.01 16.07
N PHE A 321 -3.44 -7.11 15.16
CA PHE A 321 -4.32 -6.61 14.12
C PHE A 321 -4.54 -7.59 12.96
N LEU A 322 -3.76 -8.68 12.88
CA LEU A 322 -3.91 -9.77 11.90
C LEU A 322 -4.60 -11.03 12.45
N LYS A 323 -5.28 -10.97 13.60
CA LYS A 323 -5.98 -12.13 14.19
C LYS A 323 -7.01 -12.81 13.27
N PHE A 324 -7.46 -12.11 12.25
CA PHE A 324 -8.36 -12.65 11.23
C PHE A 324 -7.63 -13.48 10.16
N ALA A 325 -6.31 -13.40 10.08
CA ALA A 325 -5.50 -14.12 9.10
C ALA A 325 -5.20 -15.55 9.56
N SER A 326 -5.17 -16.48 8.61
CA SER A 326 -4.67 -17.84 8.88
C SER A 326 -3.18 -17.81 9.10
N LEU A 327 -2.70 -18.53 10.14
CA LEU A 327 -1.31 -18.66 10.49
C LEU A 327 -0.83 -20.08 10.22
N HIS A 328 0.29 -20.23 9.52
CA HIS A 328 0.90 -21.51 9.18
C HIS A 328 2.37 -21.55 9.57
N PHE A 329 2.83 -22.71 10.04
CA PHE A 329 4.23 -22.98 10.31
C PHE A 329 4.79 -23.92 9.25
N ILE A 330 5.84 -23.47 8.54
CA ILE A 330 6.34 -24.14 7.34
C ILE A 330 7.86 -24.27 7.34
N SER A 331 8.35 -25.23 6.55
CA SER A 331 9.72 -25.25 6.08
C SER A 331 9.74 -25.33 4.56
N ALA A 332 10.03 -24.23 3.90
CA ALA A 332 10.16 -24.19 2.45
C ALA A 332 11.29 -25.11 1.97
N LYS A 333 12.40 -25.18 2.72
CA LYS A 333 13.55 -26.02 2.41
C LYS A 333 13.22 -27.51 2.50
N LYS A 334 12.50 -27.94 3.55
CA LYS A 334 12.10 -29.34 3.78
C LYS A 334 10.76 -29.70 3.14
N ARG A 335 10.09 -28.76 2.48
CA ARG A 335 8.76 -28.91 1.85
C ARG A 335 7.67 -29.33 2.83
N GLN A 336 7.75 -28.87 4.09
CA GLN A 336 6.80 -29.21 5.14
C GLN A 336 5.77 -28.07 5.33
N GLY A 337 4.50 -28.43 5.59
CA GLY A 337 3.42 -27.49 5.88
C GLY A 337 2.94 -26.66 4.67
N LEU A 338 3.36 -26.97 3.43
CA LEU A 338 3.04 -26.16 2.26
C LEU A 338 1.62 -26.42 1.69
N GLY A 339 1.09 -27.62 1.86
CA GLY A 339 -0.24 -27.98 1.35
C GLY A 339 -1.38 -27.09 1.87
N PRO A 340 -1.52 -26.90 3.20
CA PRO A 340 -2.56 -26.08 3.82
C PRO A 340 -2.53 -24.59 3.40
N LEU A 341 -1.37 -24.05 3.00
CA LEU A 341 -1.26 -22.68 2.52
C LEU A 341 -2.22 -22.38 1.37
N TRP A 342 -2.31 -23.29 0.39
CA TRP A 342 -3.14 -23.10 -0.78
C TRP A 342 -4.63 -23.03 -0.45
N THR A 343 -5.07 -23.86 0.49
CA THR A 343 -6.44 -23.84 0.99
C THR A 343 -6.75 -22.50 1.65
N SER A 344 -5.86 -22.00 2.51
CA SER A 344 -6.04 -20.72 3.18
C SER A 344 -5.93 -19.54 2.22
N ILE A 345 -5.07 -19.57 1.20
CA ILE A 345 -5.00 -18.55 0.15
C ILE A 345 -6.33 -18.49 -0.62
N ALA A 346 -6.87 -19.64 -1.04
CA ALA A 346 -8.15 -19.70 -1.73
C ALA A 346 -9.32 -19.26 -0.83
N GLN A 347 -9.30 -19.60 0.47
CA GLN A 347 -10.30 -19.14 1.45
C GLN A 347 -10.25 -17.63 1.63
N ALA A 348 -9.06 -17.05 1.82
CA ALA A 348 -8.87 -15.62 1.98
C ALA A 348 -9.34 -14.84 0.74
N HIS A 349 -9.07 -15.34 -0.47
CA HIS A 349 -9.57 -14.77 -1.71
C HIS A 349 -11.10 -14.80 -1.78
N ARG A 350 -11.73 -15.95 -1.47
CA ARG A 350 -13.20 -16.09 -1.45
C ARG A 350 -13.83 -15.13 -0.44
N ALA A 351 -13.23 -15.01 0.75
CA ALA A 351 -13.68 -14.08 1.77
C ALA A 351 -13.58 -12.62 1.30
N ALA A 352 -12.49 -12.24 0.62
CA ALA A 352 -12.28 -10.90 0.09
C ALA A 352 -13.28 -10.53 -1.03
N THR A 353 -13.73 -11.51 -1.80
CA THR A 353 -14.67 -11.33 -2.93
C THR A 353 -16.09 -11.78 -2.62
N CYS A 354 -16.39 -12.02 -1.33
CA CYS A 354 -17.70 -12.46 -0.88
C CYS A 354 -18.78 -11.41 -1.18
N LYS A 355 -19.90 -11.86 -1.78
CA LYS A 355 -21.08 -11.01 -2.00
C LYS A 355 -21.98 -11.08 -0.80
N MET A 356 -22.30 -9.92 -0.22
CA MET A 356 -23.16 -9.76 0.95
C MET A 356 -24.46 -9.07 0.56
N SER A 357 -25.59 -9.73 0.75
CA SER A 357 -26.88 -9.13 0.40
C SER A 357 -27.30 -8.07 1.41
N THR A 358 -27.85 -6.96 0.93
CA THR A 358 -28.35 -5.85 1.76
C THR A 358 -29.37 -6.29 2.82
N PRO A 359 -30.33 -7.19 2.54
CA PRO A 359 -31.28 -7.67 3.57
C PRO A 359 -30.56 -8.40 4.72
N VAL A 360 -29.58 -9.25 4.42
CA VAL A 360 -28.82 -10.00 5.45
C VAL A 360 -27.96 -9.04 6.28
N LEU A 361 -27.23 -8.11 5.63
CA LEU A 361 -26.43 -7.10 6.33
C LEU A 361 -27.29 -6.22 7.24
N THR A 362 -28.46 -5.78 6.76
CA THR A 362 -29.38 -4.94 7.55
C THR A 362 -29.97 -5.71 8.74
N ARG A 363 -30.36 -6.96 8.56
CA ARG A 363 -30.83 -7.81 9.64
C ARG A 363 -29.81 -7.98 10.73
N LEU A 364 -28.56 -8.36 10.36
CA LEU A 364 -27.46 -8.53 11.29
C LEU A 364 -27.12 -7.25 12.04
N LEU A 365 -27.13 -6.10 11.33
CA LEU A 365 -26.94 -4.80 11.96
C LEU A 365 -27.99 -4.54 13.04
N LEU A 366 -29.29 -4.76 12.73
CA LEU A 366 -30.40 -4.52 13.67
C LEU A 366 -30.33 -5.48 14.85
N GLU A 367 -30.02 -6.75 14.63
CA GLU A 367 -29.79 -7.74 15.70
C GLU A 367 -28.62 -7.32 16.61
N ALA A 368 -27.50 -6.83 16.02
CA ALA A 368 -26.35 -6.32 16.78
C ALA A 368 -26.73 -5.10 17.63
N VAL A 369 -27.51 -4.16 17.08
CA VAL A 369 -28.00 -2.97 17.80
C VAL A 369 -28.98 -3.34 18.94
N GLN A 370 -29.84 -4.35 18.74
CA GLN A 370 -30.71 -4.87 19.78
C GLN A 370 -29.91 -5.53 20.91
N PHE A 371 -28.92 -6.34 20.55
CA PHE A 371 -28.06 -7.00 21.54
C PHE A 371 -27.22 -6.00 22.36
N GLN A 372 -26.64 -5.03 21.70
CA GLN A 372 -25.84 -3.98 22.33
C GLN A 372 -26.02 -2.67 21.58
N SER A 373 -26.79 -1.75 22.14
CA SER A 373 -26.98 -0.43 21.53
C SER A 373 -25.74 0.43 21.64
N PRO A 374 -25.45 1.27 20.63
CA PRO A 374 -24.34 2.22 20.69
C PRO A 374 -24.53 3.21 21.85
N LYS A 375 -23.42 3.58 22.51
CA LYS A 375 -23.44 4.54 23.60
C LYS A 375 -23.89 5.92 23.12
N ARG A 376 -24.59 6.66 23.97
CA ARG A 376 -24.91 8.06 23.74
C ARG A 376 -23.63 8.91 23.84
N ALA A 377 -23.51 9.92 23.00
CA ALA A 377 -22.46 10.93 23.06
C ALA A 377 -23.13 12.28 23.40
N GLY A 378 -23.20 12.61 24.69
CA GLY A 378 -23.97 13.77 25.16
C GLY A 378 -25.45 13.65 24.82
N MET A 379 -26.01 14.62 24.11
CA MET A 379 -27.41 14.61 23.65
C MET A 379 -27.64 13.73 22.40
N PHE A 380 -26.58 13.33 21.70
CA PHE A 380 -26.68 12.55 20.47
C PHE A 380 -26.83 11.06 20.76
N ARG A 381 -27.78 10.43 20.08
CA ARG A 381 -27.99 8.98 20.11
C ARG A 381 -27.79 8.41 18.70
N PRO A 382 -26.66 7.76 18.42
CA PRO A 382 -26.46 7.13 17.13
C PRO A 382 -27.59 6.14 16.82
N LYS A 383 -28.22 6.29 15.65
CA LYS A 383 -29.31 5.42 15.20
C LYS A 383 -28.98 4.84 13.84
N MET A 384 -28.61 3.56 13.82
CA MET A 384 -28.32 2.81 12.59
C MET A 384 -29.63 2.31 11.98
N ARG A 385 -29.77 2.43 10.65
CA ARG A 385 -31.02 2.10 9.94
C ARG A 385 -30.88 0.89 9.04
N TYR A 386 -29.85 0.88 8.20
CA TYR A 386 -29.56 -0.22 7.28
C TYR A 386 -28.09 -0.27 6.93
N ALA A 387 -27.67 -1.42 6.37
CA ALA A 387 -26.33 -1.63 5.88
C ALA A 387 -26.35 -2.28 4.49
N HIS A 388 -25.41 -1.91 3.65
CA HIS A 388 -25.18 -2.55 2.35
C HIS A 388 -23.68 -2.71 2.07
N GLN A 389 -23.35 -3.57 1.12
CA GLN A 389 -21.96 -3.74 0.68
C GLN A 389 -21.57 -2.58 -0.25
N GLY A 390 -20.53 -1.84 0.10
CA GLY A 390 -19.98 -0.73 -0.67
C GLY A 390 -18.80 -1.10 -1.55
N GLY A 391 -18.19 -2.28 -1.35
CA GLY A 391 -17.03 -2.73 -2.11
C GLY A 391 -16.60 -4.15 -1.78
N MET A 392 -15.69 -4.68 -2.59
CA MET A 392 -15.03 -5.98 -2.41
C MET A 392 -13.52 -5.80 -2.55
N ASN A 393 -12.76 -6.70 -1.93
CA ASN A 393 -11.30 -6.75 -1.95
C ASN A 393 -10.60 -5.42 -1.54
N PRO A 394 -10.83 -4.94 -0.29
CA PRO A 394 -11.49 -5.65 0.80
C PRO A 394 -13.02 -5.46 0.80
N PRO A 395 -13.77 -6.33 1.50
CA PRO A 395 -15.16 -6.08 1.78
C PRO A 395 -15.36 -4.77 2.52
N VAL A 396 -16.30 -3.95 2.04
CA VAL A 396 -16.69 -2.68 2.66
C VAL A 396 -18.16 -2.74 3.00
N ILE A 397 -18.51 -2.51 4.25
CA ILE A 397 -19.90 -2.43 4.72
C ILE A 397 -20.21 -0.97 5.03
N VAL A 398 -21.15 -0.40 4.30
CA VAL A 398 -21.63 0.97 4.51
C VAL A 398 -22.87 0.93 5.37
N ILE A 399 -22.83 1.60 6.52
CA ILE A 399 -23.94 1.71 7.46
C ILE A 399 -24.51 3.11 7.38
N HIS A 400 -25.81 3.19 7.16
CA HIS A 400 -26.55 4.44 7.09
C HIS A 400 -27.38 4.66 8.35
N GLY A 401 -27.47 5.94 8.78
CA GLY A 401 -28.24 6.30 9.96
C GLY A 401 -28.09 7.76 10.35
N ASN A 402 -28.42 8.07 11.58
CA ASN A 402 -28.34 9.43 12.13
C ASN A 402 -27.28 9.48 13.23
N SER A 403 -26.54 10.58 13.32
CA SER A 403 -25.50 10.84 14.33
C SER A 403 -24.41 9.76 14.40
N LEU A 404 -24.08 9.14 13.25
CA LEU A 404 -23.13 8.01 13.20
C LEU A 404 -21.67 8.44 13.38
N GLU A 405 -21.36 9.72 13.24
CA GLU A 405 -20.06 10.34 13.54
C GLU A 405 -19.66 10.15 15.02
N HIS A 406 -20.64 9.94 15.90
CA HIS A 406 -20.42 9.70 17.32
C HIS A 406 -20.27 8.22 17.70
N VAL A 407 -20.28 7.30 16.73
CA VAL A 407 -20.05 5.88 16.97
C VAL A 407 -18.58 5.63 17.29
N THR A 408 -18.32 5.05 18.47
CA THR A 408 -16.96 4.78 18.93
C THR A 408 -16.30 3.65 18.14
N ASP A 409 -14.96 3.67 18.04
CA ASP A 409 -14.21 2.61 17.38
C ASP A 409 -14.36 1.24 18.07
N ALA A 410 -14.58 1.24 19.37
CA ALA A 410 -14.91 0.00 20.10
C ALA A 410 -16.20 -0.62 19.60
N TYR A 411 -17.21 0.21 19.30
CA TYR A 411 -18.48 -0.29 18.75
C TYR A 411 -18.35 -0.74 17.29
N LYS A 412 -17.54 -0.03 16.48
CA LYS A 412 -17.21 -0.47 15.11
C LYS A 412 -16.55 -1.85 15.13
N ARG A 413 -15.59 -2.09 16.04
CA ARG A 413 -14.93 -3.41 16.21
C ARG A 413 -15.92 -4.50 16.66
N PHE A 414 -16.90 -4.16 17.50
CA PHE A 414 -17.97 -5.09 17.87
C PHE A 414 -18.80 -5.51 16.65
N LEU A 415 -19.23 -4.53 15.82
CA LEU A 415 -19.96 -4.81 14.57
C LEU A 415 -19.11 -5.64 13.59
N GLU A 416 -17.82 -5.27 13.45
CA GLU A 416 -16.89 -6.03 12.63
C GLU A 416 -16.83 -7.50 13.05
N GLY A 417 -16.71 -7.78 14.33
CA GLY A 417 -16.69 -9.16 14.85
C GLY A 417 -17.95 -9.95 14.51
N ARG A 418 -19.13 -9.29 14.52
CA ARG A 418 -20.41 -9.91 14.14
C ARG A 418 -20.45 -10.24 12.64
N PHE A 419 -20.11 -9.28 11.78
CA PHE A 419 -20.08 -9.49 10.34
C PHE A 419 -19.04 -10.53 9.92
N ARG A 420 -17.84 -10.52 10.52
CA ARG A 420 -16.80 -11.52 10.26
C ARG A 420 -17.26 -12.93 10.52
N LYS A 421 -17.97 -13.14 11.64
CA LYS A 421 -18.46 -14.45 12.03
C LYS A 421 -19.55 -14.97 11.07
N GLU A 422 -20.47 -14.12 10.67
CA GLU A 422 -21.58 -14.51 9.81
C GLU A 422 -21.13 -14.85 8.38
N PHE A 423 -20.19 -14.08 7.84
CA PHE A 423 -19.74 -14.24 6.45
C PHE A 423 -18.41 -15.02 6.32
N ASP A 424 -17.93 -15.64 7.40
CA ASP A 424 -16.64 -16.38 7.43
C ASP A 424 -15.48 -15.58 6.79
N LEU A 425 -15.31 -14.32 7.20
CA LEU A 425 -14.32 -13.41 6.62
C LEU A 425 -12.91 -13.70 7.16
N VAL A 426 -12.43 -14.93 6.95
CA VAL A 426 -11.06 -15.35 7.31
C VAL A 426 -10.08 -14.84 6.27
N GLY A 427 -8.96 -14.28 6.71
CA GLY A 427 -7.87 -13.85 5.84
C GLY A 427 -8.11 -12.54 5.10
N THR A 428 -9.22 -11.83 5.31
CA THR A 428 -9.48 -10.55 4.65
C THR A 428 -9.77 -9.43 5.65
N PRO A 429 -9.24 -8.20 5.46
CA PRO A 429 -9.68 -7.04 6.21
C PRO A 429 -11.16 -6.75 5.93
N LEU A 430 -11.86 -6.16 6.90
CA LEU A 430 -13.22 -5.66 6.74
C LEU A 430 -13.24 -4.17 7.05
N ARG A 431 -13.79 -3.36 6.16
CA ARG A 431 -13.97 -1.92 6.38
C ARG A 431 -15.43 -1.61 6.69
N ILE A 432 -15.66 -0.79 7.72
CA ILE A 432 -17.00 -0.31 8.07
C ILE A 432 -17.00 1.21 7.89
N GLU A 433 -17.83 1.68 6.97
CA GLU A 433 -18.06 3.11 6.73
C GLU A 433 -19.39 3.54 7.35
N MET A 434 -19.37 4.67 8.05
CA MET A 434 -20.54 5.26 8.65
C MET A 434 -20.98 6.46 7.81
N LYS A 435 -22.22 6.42 7.28
CA LYS A 435 -22.80 7.54 6.52
C LYS A 435 -23.97 8.13 7.27
N THR A 436 -23.80 9.31 7.85
CA THR A 436 -24.88 10.07 8.47
C THR A 436 -25.73 10.69 7.37
N SER A 437 -27.06 10.45 7.41
CA SER A 437 -28.00 11.17 6.57
C SER A 437 -28.17 12.57 7.15
N HIS A 438 -27.77 13.62 6.43
CA HIS A 438 -28.16 14.99 6.77
C HIS A 438 -29.69 15.10 6.61
N ASN A 439 -30.35 15.60 7.64
CA ASN A 439 -31.75 16.01 7.54
C ASN A 439 -31.79 17.32 6.75
N PRO A 440 -32.32 17.36 5.50
CA PRO A 440 -32.37 18.58 4.73
C PRO A 440 -33.28 19.66 5.33
N PHE A 441 -33.97 19.34 6.43
CA PHE A 441 -34.88 20.26 7.14
C PHE A 441 -34.33 20.77 8.49
N ALA A 442 -33.11 20.38 8.90
CA ALA A 442 -32.54 20.81 10.18
C ALA A 442 -32.06 22.27 10.18
N ASP A 443 -31.85 22.86 9.02
CA ASP A 443 -31.33 24.24 8.88
C ASP A 443 -32.43 25.30 8.76
N LYS A 444 -33.69 24.99 9.09
CA LYS A 444 -34.84 25.92 8.99
C LYS A 444 -35.35 26.51 10.30
N ASP A 445 -34.79 26.12 11.45
CA ASP A 445 -35.25 26.57 12.76
C ASP A 445 -34.29 27.57 13.49
N GLU A 446 -33.32 28.14 12.77
CA GLU A 446 -32.56 29.31 13.24
C GLU A 446 -32.73 30.47 12.25
N GLY A 447 -33.92 31.09 12.29
CA GLY A 447 -34.24 32.29 11.57
C GLY A 447 -35.01 33.23 12.51
#